data_37478b16863e7c4f61f5c86d952671f0
#
_entry.id   37478b16863e7c4f61f5c86d952671f0
#
_cell.length_a   1.000
_cell.length_b   1.000
_cell.length_c   1.000
_cell.angle_alpha   90.00
_cell.angle_beta   90.00
_cell.angle_gamma   90.00
#
_symmetry.space_group_name_H-M   'P 1'
#
loop_
_entity.id
_entity.type
_entity.pdbx_description
1 polymer ?
#
loop_
_entity_poly.entity_id
_entity_poly.type
_entity_poly.pdbx_seq_one_letter_code
_entity_poly.pdbx_strand_id
1 'polypeptide(L)'
;MKVTNKNSPAFGRLSFKEINGIKLPVDFKCKNKLQQNVSVRFRPAHGGSESFVYDSFGKLQASDKSSIANNRIFVDIMAAKPQEAGKGSGLLLHLSKIIMMLENEFNKIEFDAALDSYSYHRKFKYQSHITSESKIYEALKKLSQCKENSLATIVKEMKNFLNNPPQDSKTLFKGANGLINSFIDKAIEEKIPKKNLPDCSIDMILSRKKALENKDFYNRLFENY
;
A
#
# COMPACT_ATOMS: atom_id res chain seq x y z
N MET A 1 4.65 -25.08 20.46
CA MET A 1 4.90 -23.85 19.68
C MET A 1 6.21 -24.07 18.91
N LYS A 2 6.15 -24.37 17.60
CA LYS A 2 7.38 -24.55 16.79
C LYS A 2 7.81 -23.21 16.24
N VAL A 3 8.90 -22.67 16.77
CA VAL A 3 9.60 -21.53 16.14
C VAL A 3 10.35 -22.09 14.95
N THR A 4 9.84 -21.94 13.75
CA THR A 4 10.56 -22.29 12.53
C THR A 4 11.50 -21.16 12.16
N ASN A 5 12.75 -21.26 12.60
CA ASN A 5 13.86 -20.48 12.04
C ASN A 5 14.17 -21.05 10.65
N LYS A 6 13.41 -20.66 9.64
CA LYS A 6 13.84 -20.80 8.24
C LYS A 6 14.34 -19.46 7.79
N ASN A 7 15.61 -19.39 7.44
CA ASN A 7 16.24 -18.26 6.75
C ASN A 7 15.35 -17.76 5.60
N SER A 8 14.41 -16.89 5.91
CA SER A 8 13.72 -16.15 4.88
C SER A 8 14.73 -15.14 4.33
N PRO A 9 15.13 -15.28 3.07
CA PRO A 9 16.18 -14.43 2.52
C PRO A 9 15.77 -12.96 2.43
N ALA A 10 14.52 -12.61 2.76
CA ALA A 10 13.99 -11.26 2.61
C ALA A 10 14.10 -10.40 3.87
N PHE A 11 13.99 -11.00 5.06
CA PHE A 11 13.84 -10.25 6.31
C PHE A 11 14.47 -11.01 7.47
N GLY A 12 15.72 -11.45 7.33
CA GLY A 12 16.44 -12.41 8.18
C GLY A 12 16.55 -12.11 9.68
N ARG A 13 15.80 -11.10 10.17
CA ARG A 13 15.74 -10.72 11.59
C ARG A 13 14.36 -10.90 12.22
N LEU A 14 13.32 -11.26 11.45
CA LEU A 14 11.99 -11.44 11.98
C LEU A 14 11.66 -12.91 12.22
N SER A 15 11.13 -13.21 13.39
CA SER A 15 10.53 -14.50 13.73
C SER A 15 9.03 -14.45 13.43
N PHE A 16 8.44 -15.61 13.15
CA PHE A 16 7.02 -15.75 12.87
C PHE A 16 6.39 -16.75 13.83
N LYS A 17 5.13 -16.48 14.20
CA LYS A 17 4.25 -17.41 14.90
C LYS A 17 3.08 -17.75 13.98
N GLU A 18 2.70 -19.02 13.95
CA GLU A 18 1.52 -19.45 13.20
C GLU A 18 0.29 -19.43 14.11
N ILE A 19 -0.77 -18.75 13.66
CA ILE A 19 -2.05 -18.68 14.34
C ILE A 19 -3.14 -18.88 13.28
N ASN A 20 -3.96 -19.91 13.45
CA ASN A 20 -5.04 -20.26 12.52
C ASN A 20 -4.56 -20.40 11.05
N GLY A 21 -3.39 -21.02 10.85
CA GLY A 21 -2.79 -21.21 9.51
C GLY A 21 -2.15 -19.96 8.91
N ILE A 22 -2.09 -18.84 9.63
CA ILE A 22 -1.48 -17.59 9.17
C ILE A 22 -0.19 -17.35 9.96
N LYS A 23 0.92 -17.14 9.23
CA LYS A 23 2.20 -16.74 9.81
C LYS A 23 2.18 -15.23 10.06
N LEU A 24 2.07 -14.85 11.32
CA LEU A 24 2.19 -13.46 11.76
C LEU A 24 3.60 -13.20 12.27
N PRO A 25 4.20 -12.02 11.99
CA PRO A 25 5.45 -11.64 12.63
C PRO A 25 5.29 -11.66 14.16
N VAL A 26 6.33 -12.10 14.85
CA VAL A 26 6.40 -11.94 16.31
C VAL A 26 6.67 -10.47 16.60
N ASP A 27 6.11 -9.96 17.70
CA ASP A 27 6.33 -8.58 18.14
C ASP A 27 7.83 -8.27 18.18
N PHE A 28 8.23 -7.15 17.62
CA PHE A 28 9.62 -6.76 17.56
C PHE A 28 9.83 -5.28 17.94
N LYS A 29 11.07 -4.97 18.31
CA LYS A 29 11.51 -3.59 18.57
C LYS A 29 12.46 -3.16 17.47
N CYS A 30 12.32 -1.92 17.04
CA CYS A 30 13.18 -1.30 16.04
C CYS A 30 13.27 0.21 16.29
N LYS A 31 13.96 0.92 15.42
CA LYS A 31 13.96 2.38 15.44
C LYS A 31 13.04 2.91 14.33
N ASN A 32 12.37 4.03 14.55
CA ASN A 32 11.63 4.73 13.50
C ASN A 32 12.61 5.58 12.64
N LYS A 33 12.09 6.28 11.64
CA LYS A 33 12.89 7.15 10.75
C LYS A 33 13.70 8.22 11.50
N LEU A 34 13.24 8.63 12.67
CA LEU A 34 13.93 9.60 13.55
C LEU A 34 14.88 8.94 14.57
N GLN A 35 15.21 7.66 14.39
CA GLN A 35 16.06 6.86 15.28
C GLN A 35 15.50 6.70 16.71
N GLN A 36 14.19 6.90 16.89
CA GLN A 36 13.52 6.69 18.18
C GLN A 36 13.10 5.22 18.30
N ASN A 37 13.23 4.64 19.47
CA ASN A 37 12.82 3.26 19.74
C ASN A 37 11.30 3.13 19.63
N VAL A 38 10.85 2.14 18.86
CA VAL A 38 9.44 1.78 18.69
C VAL A 38 9.27 0.27 18.84
N SER A 39 8.07 -0.15 19.20
CA SER A 39 7.67 -1.56 19.18
C SER A 39 6.54 -1.77 18.19
N VAL A 40 6.67 -2.81 17.36
CA VAL A 40 5.63 -3.25 16.42
C VAL A 40 5.00 -4.51 16.98
N ARG A 41 3.68 -4.51 17.16
CA ARG A 41 2.91 -5.60 17.75
C ARG A 41 1.88 -6.11 16.77
N PHE A 42 1.68 -7.43 16.78
CA PHE A 42 0.73 -8.12 15.91
C PHE A 42 -0.29 -8.89 16.71
N ARG A 43 -1.56 -8.74 16.35
CA ARG A 43 -2.67 -9.48 16.93
C ARG A 43 -3.45 -10.19 15.84
N PRO A 44 -3.86 -11.45 16.06
CA PRO A 44 -4.85 -12.07 15.21
C PRO A 44 -6.19 -11.35 15.41
N ALA A 45 -6.91 -11.14 14.30
CA ALA A 45 -8.29 -10.66 14.30
C ALA A 45 -9.16 -11.68 13.60
N HIS A 46 -10.48 -11.61 13.79
CA HIS A 46 -11.41 -12.49 13.09
C HIS A 46 -11.25 -12.32 11.57
N GLY A 47 -10.82 -13.38 10.88
CA GLY A 47 -10.57 -13.36 9.44
C GLY A 47 -9.36 -12.52 9.01
N GLY A 48 -8.44 -12.14 9.91
CA GLY A 48 -7.32 -11.29 9.52
C GLY A 48 -6.30 -10.99 10.61
N SER A 49 -5.75 -9.79 10.59
CA SER A 49 -4.74 -9.32 11.54
C SER A 49 -4.85 -7.84 11.83
N GLU A 50 -4.42 -7.45 13.01
CA GLU A 50 -4.18 -6.07 13.40
C GLU A 50 -2.70 -5.87 13.70
N SER A 51 -2.16 -4.69 13.35
CA SER A 51 -0.79 -4.33 13.69
C SER A 51 -0.75 -2.95 14.33
N PHE A 52 0.16 -2.77 15.26
CA PHE A 52 0.27 -1.55 16.06
C PHE A 52 1.73 -1.14 16.19
N VAL A 53 2.00 0.15 16.07
CA VAL A 53 3.31 0.75 16.35
C VAL A 53 3.18 1.63 17.58
N TYR A 54 4.00 1.35 18.59
CA TYR A 54 4.05 2.11 19.85
C TYR A 54 5.42 2.75 20.02
N ASP A 55 5.48 3.94 20.62
CA ASP A 55 6.74 4.53 21.05
C ASP A 55 7.30 3.87 22.33
N SER A 56 8.45 4.34 22.79
CA SER A 56 9.13 3.83 23.98
C SER A 56 8.31 4.04 25.28
N PHE A 57 7.34 4.94 25.27
CA PHE A 57 6.43 5.22 26.39
C PHE A 57 5.13 4.44 26.31
N GLY A 58 4.97 3.56 25.31
CA GLY A 58 3.75 2.78 25.10
C GLY A 58 2.60 3.55 24.44
N LYS A 59 2.84 4.76 23.91
CA LYS A 59 1.84 5.54 23.19
C LYS A 59 1.72 5.05 21.75
N LEU A 60 0.48 4.79 21.32
CA LEU A 60 0.18 4.35 19.94
C LEU A 60 0.53 5.44 18.92
N GLN A 61 1.35 5.10 17.94
CA GLN A 61 1.77 5.96 16.84
C GLN A 61 1.02 5.68 15.55
N ALA A 62 0.82 4.41 15.23
CA ALA A 62 0.11 3.97 14.03
C ALA A 62 -0.54 2.61 14.25
N SER A 63 -1.59 2.33 13.52
CA SER A 63 -2.27 1.03 13.51
C SER A 63 -2.80 0.69 12.14
N ASP A 64 -2.95 -0.60 11.87
CA ASP A 64 -3.70 -1.12 10.75
C ASP A 64 -4.60 -2.26 11.17
N LYS A 65 -5.66 -2.47 10.39
CA LYS A 65 -6.51 -3.64 10.41
C LYS A 65 -6.61 -4.20 9.01
N SER A 66 -6.49 -5.50 8.88
CA SER A 66 -6.53 -6.19 7.59
C SER A 66 -7.35 -7.45 7.69
N SER A 67 -8.16 -7.71 6.67
CA SER A 67 -8.82 -9.00 6.45
C SER A 67 -7.99 -9.86 5.48
N ILE A 68 -8.08 -11.18 5.65
CA ILE A 68 -7.37 -12.17 4.84
C ILE A 68 -8.40 -13.13 4.26
N ALA A 69 -8.56 -13.11 2.95
CA ALA A 69 -9.48 -13.96 2.23
C ALA A 69 -8.98 -14.23 0.80
N ASN A 70 -9.34 -15.38 0.24
CA ASN A 70 -9.03 -15.74 -1.15
C ASN A 70 -7.54 -15.54 -1.51
N ASN A 71 -6.66 -15.94 -0.61
CA ASN A 71 -5.21 -15.84 -0.76
C ASN A 71 -4.71 -14.39 -0.98
N ARG A 72 -5.34 -13.42 -0.31
CA ARG A 72 -4.98 -12.00 -0.36
C ARG A 72 -5.13 -11.33 1.00
N ILE A 73 -4.39 -10.25 1.20
CA ILE A 73 -4.53 -9.33 2.32
C ILE A 73 -5.31 -8.12 1.80
N PHE A 74 -6.44 -7.83 2.42
CA PHE A 74 -7.16 -6.57 2.21
C PHE A 74 -6.94 -5.68 3.43
N VAL A 75 -6.32 -4.52 3.24
CA VAL A 75 -6.09 -3.56 4.32
C VAL A 75 -7.32 -2.68 4.44
N ASP A 76 -8.11 -2.92 5.50
CA ASP A 76 -9.37 -2.21 5.75
C ASP A 76 -9.09 -0.76 6.21
N ILE A 77 -8.13 -0.60 7.11
CA ILE A 77 -7.73 0.69 7.66
C ILE A 77 -6.22 0.65 7.93
N MET A 78 -5.53 1.72 7.52
CA MET A 78 -4.15 1.98 7.93
C MET A 78 -4.03 3.46 8.26
N ALA A 79 -3.73 3.78 9.50
CA ALA A 79 -3.67 5.15 9.97
C ALA A 79 -2.45 5.40 10.87
N ALA A 80 -1.77 6.51 10.66
CA ALA A 80 -0.82 7.09 11.61
C ALA A 80 -1.47 8.31 12.28
N LYS A 81 -1.19 8.52 13.57
CA LYS A 81 -1.66 9.73 14.24
C LYS A 81 -1.06 10.96 13.57
N PRO A 82 -1.81 12.07 13.40
CA PRO A 82 -1.32 13.26 12.70
C PRO A 82 0.00 13.79 13.24
N GLN A 83 0.17 13.81 14.58
CA GLN A 83 1.41 14.24 15.25
C GLN A 83 2.59 13.28 15.04
N GLU A 84 2.35 12.08 14.51
CA GLU A 84 3.35 11.07 14.19
C GLU A 84 3.67 11.03 12.67
N ALA A 85 3.06 11.94 11.90
CA ALA A 85 3.30 12.03 10.46
C ALA A 85 4.80 12.27 10.16
N GLY A 86 5.33 11.54 9.19
CA GLY A 86 6.74 11.66 8.78
C GLY A 86 7.74 10.89 9.63
N LYS A 87 7.37 10.35 10.80
CA LYS A 87 8.27 9.57 11.67
C LYS A 87 8.51 8.12 11.21
N GLY A 88 7.77 7.65 10.22
CA GLY A 88 7.95 6.32 9.60
C GLY A 88 7.10 5.20 10.18
N SER A 89 6.22 5.46 11.15
CA SER A 89 5.38 4.42 11.77
C SER A 89 4.43 3.76 10.75
N GLY A 90 3.84 4.54 9.83
CA GLY A 90 3.05 3.98 8.71
C GLY A 90 3.87 3.13 7.75
N LEU A 91 5.17 3.46 7.54
CA LEU A 91 6.07 2.65 6.74
C LEU A 91 6.28 1.27 7.35
N LEU A 92 6.49 1.19 8.67
CA LEU A 92 6.62 -0.09 9.37
C LEU A 92 5.39 -0.99 9.20
N LEU A 93 4.18 -0.40 9.20
CA LEU A 93 2.95 -1.14 8.93
C LEU A 93 2.92 -1.69 7.49
N HIS A 94 3.29 -0.89 6.48
CA HIS A 94 3.37 -1.37 5.10
C HIS A 94 4.38 -2.49 4.92
N LEU A 95 5.59 -2.33 5.45
CA LEU A 95 6.63 -3.36 5.40
C LEU A 95 6.16 -4.65 6.09
N SER A 96 5.47 -4.54 7.22
CA SER A 96 4.89 -5.70 7.91
C SER A 96 3.89 -6.46 7.05
N LYS A 97 3.04 -5.77 6.29
CA LYS A 97 2.08 -6.41 5.37
C LYS A 97 2.78 -7.08 4.18
N ILE A 98 3.82 -6.45 3.63
CA ILE A 98 4.62 -7.03 2.55
C ILE A 98 5.30 -8.32 3.03
N ILE A 99 5.88 -8.29 4.23
CA ILE A 99 6.49 -9.46 4.86
C ILE A 99 5.45 -10.57 5.05
N MET A 100 4.28 -10.25 5.62
CA MET A 100 3.19 -11.21 5.79
C MET A 100 2.76 -11.84 4.46
N MET A 101 2.63 -11.03 3.41
CA MET A 101 2.28 -11.52 2.07
C MET A 101 3.30 -12.51 1.55
N LEU A 102 4.59 -12.20 1.69
CA LEU A 102 5.66 -13.04 1.18
C LEU A 102 5.79 -14.36 1.96
N GLU A 103 5.71 -14.31 3.30
CA GLU A 103 5.86 -15.47 4.18
C GLU A 103 4.65 -16.45 4.13
N ASN A 104 3.45 -15.93 3.89
CA ASN A 104 2.25 -16.74 3.74
C ASN A 104 1.95 -17.09 2.28
N GLU A 105 2.79 -16.64 1.36
CA GLU A 105 2.60 -16.83 -0.08
C GLU A 105 1.27 -16.25 -0.63
N PHE A 106 0.71 -15.24 0.04
CA PHE A 106 -0.47 -14.56 -0.46
C PHE A 106 -0.18 -13.87 -1.81
N ASN A 107 -1.16 -13.89 -2.69
CA ASN A 107 -1.01 -13.38 -4.06
C ASN A 107 -0.83 -11.87 -4.13
N LYS A 108 -1.47 -11.13 -3.20
CA LYS A 108 -1.51 -9.66 -3.24
C LYS A 108 -1.93 -9.02 -1.93
N ILE A 109 -1.59 -7.74 -1.81
CA ILE A 109 -2.16 -6.79 -0.84
C ILE A 109 -3.02 -5.81 -1.62
N GLU A 110 -4.23 -5.55 -1.14
CA GLU A 110 -5.18 -4.60 -1.71
C GLU A 110 -5.68 -3.62 -0.66
N PHE A 111 -5.98 -2.40 -1.07
CA PHE A 111 -6.65 -1.40 -0.25
C PHE A 111 -7.21 -0.27 -1.11
N ASP A 112 -8.14 0.48 -0.55
CA ASP A 112 -8.66 1.71 -1.13
C ASP A 112 -7.87 2.90 -0.59
N ALA A 113 -7.23 3.65 -1.47
CA ALA A 113 -6.36 4.76 -1.12
C ALA A 113 -7.00 6.11 -1.48
N ALA A 114 -7.02 7.03 -0.54
CA ALA A 114 -7.32 8.43 -0.85
C ALA A 114 -6.20 9.03 -1.73
N LEU A 115 -6.56 9.90 -2.66
CA LEU A 115 -5.63 10.48 -3.64
C LEU A 115 -4.42 11.16 -2.98
N ASP A 116 -4.62 11.79 -1.84
CA ASP A 116 -3.56 12.48 -1.11
C ASP A 116 -2.47 11.53 -0.57
N SER A 117 -2.73 10.23 -0.52
CA SER A 117 -1.80 9.19 -0.08
C SER A 117 -1.13 8.42 -1.24
N TYR A 118 -1.52 8.62 -2.51
CA TYR A 118 -0.99 7.85 -3.65
C TYR A 118 0.52 7.94 -3.79
N SER A 119 1.09 9.13 -3.65
CA SER A 119 2.53 9.32 -3.75
C SER A 119 3.28 8.49 -2.71
N TYR A 120 2.66 8.31 -1.54
CA TYR A 120 3.19 7.45 -0.50
C TYR A 120 3.12 5.98 -0.91
N HIS A 121 1.95 5.49 -1.32
CA HIS A 121 1.78 4.09 -1.71
C HIS A 121 2.57 3.71 -2.96
N ARG A 122 2.68 4.63 -3.92
CA ARG A 122 3.45 4.44 -5.14
C ARG A 122 4.94 4.21 -4.89
N LYS A 123 5.52 4.84 -3.84
CA LYS A 123 6.89 4.57 -3.39
C LYS A 123 7.10 3.11 -2.99
N PHE A 124 6.07 2.44 -2.47
CA PHE A 124 6.07 1.00 -2.16
C PHE A 124 5.65 0.12 -3.33
N LYS A 125 5.66 0.64 -4.56
CA LYS A 125 5.37 -0.10 -5.80
C LYS A 125 3.92 -0.58 -5.94
N TYR A 126 2.99 -0.04 -5.13
CA TYR A 126 1.56 -0.25 -5.36
C TYR A 126 1.12 0.42 -6.67
N GLN A 127 0.12 -0.16 -7.32
CA GLN A 127 -0.43 0.31 -8.58
C GLN A 127 -1.95 0.40 -8.48
N SER A 128 -2.57 1.28 -9.26
CA SER A 128 -4.02 1.29 -9.43
C SER A 128 -4.50 -0.05 -9.99
N HIS A 129 -5.56 -0.58 -9.42
CA HIS A 129 -6.18 -1.85 -9.84
C HIS A 129 -7.69 -1.83 -9.59
N ILE A 130 -8.38 -0.91 -10.23
CA ILE A 130 -9.84 -0.84 -10.16
C ILE A 130 -10.40 -1.90 -11.10
N THR A 131 -11.29 -2.75 -10.57
CA THR A 131 -11.97 -3.83 -11.31
C THR A 131 -13.49 -3.63 -11.41
N SER A 132 -14.00 -2.53 -10.88
CA SER A 132 -15.38 -2.09 -11.01
C SER A 132 -15.49 -1.03 -12.09
N GLU A 133 -16.36 -1.23 -13.06
CA GLU A 133 -16.56 -0.30 -14.17
C GLU A 133 -17.04 1.06 -13.68
N SER A 134 -18.01 1.09 -12.75
CA SER A 134 -18.50 2.33 -12.16
C SER A 134 -17.40 3.11 -11.44
N LYS A 135 -16.56 2.45 -10.65
CA LYS A 135 -15.42 3.08 -9.96
C LYS A 135 -14.39 3.62 -10.96
N ILE A 136 -14.13 2.92 -12.08
CA ILE A 136 -13.19 3.38 -13.11
C ILE A 136 -13.67 4.68 -13.74
N TYR A 137 -14.93 4.72 -14.16
CA TYR A 137 -15.49 5.93 -14.75
C TYR A 137 -15.52 7.09 -13.77
N GLU A 138 -15.87 6.84 -12.51
CA GLU A 138 -15.83 7.86 -11.46
C GLU A 138 -14.41 8.41 -11.27
N ALA A 139 -13.42 7.52 -11.12
CA ALA A 139 -12.02 7.91 -10.93
C ALA A 139 -11.50 8.73 -12.13
N LEU A 140 -11.69 8.24 -13.36
CA LEU A 140 -11.25 8.94 -14.57
C LEU A 140 -11.96 10.30 -14.71
N LYS A 141 -13.27 10.37 -14.43
CA LYS A 141 -14.02 11.62 -14.48
C LYS A 141 -13.48 12.65 -13.49
N LYS A 142 -13.22 12.26 -12.24
CA LYS A 142 -12.63 13.14 -11.22
C LYS A 142 -11.23 13.59 -11.61
N LEU A 143 -10.34 12.66 -12.01
CA LEU A 143 -8.98 12.97 -12.40
C LEU A 143 -8.90 13.85 -13.65
N SER A 144 -9.83 13.67 -14.61
CA SER A 144 -9.89 14.48 -15.83
C SER A 144 -10.30 15.94 -15.58
N GLN A 145 -10.73 16.29 -14.36
CA GLN A 145 -11.03 17.68 -13.95
C GLN A 145 -9.81 18.42 -13.39
N CYS A 146 -8.67 17.73 -13.26
CA CYS A 146 -7.43 18.35 -12.78
C CYS A 146 -7.04 19.52 -13.70
N LYS A 147 -6.66 20.67 -13.08
CA LYS A 147 -6.31 21.91 -13.79
C LYS A 147 -4.82 22.15 -13.87
N GLU A 148 -3.99 21.23 -13.38
CA GLU A 148 -2.54 21.34 -13.40
C GLU A 148 -2.01 21.23 -14.84
N ASN A 149 -1.32 22.25 -15.30
CA ASN A 149 -0.80 22.32 -16.67
C ASN A 149 0.15 21.18 -17.01
N SER A 150 0.99 20.77 -16.09
CA SER A 150 1.92 19.64 -16.26
C SER A 150 1.21 18.28 -16.44
N LEU A 151 -0.07 18.18 -16.08
CA LEU A 151 -0.92 16.99 -16.26
C LEU A 151 -1.85 17.09 -17.49
N ALA A 152 -1.83 18.21 -18.22
CA ALA A 152 -2.80 18.50 -19.28
C ALA A 152 -2.87 17.40 -20.36
N THR A 153 -1.74 16.82 -20.75
CA THR A 153 -1.68 15.72 -21.73
C THR A 153 -2.43 14.50 -21.23
N ILE A 154 -2.14 14.02 -20.01
CA ILE A 154 -2.79 12.84 -19.43
C ILE A 154 -4.28 13.12 -19.19
N VAL A 155 -4.63 14.32 -18.74
CA VAL A 155 -6.04 14.75 -18.59
C VAL A 155 -6.78 14.71 -19.93
N LYS A 156 -6.14 15.13 -21.02
CA LYS A 156 -6.71 15.04 -22.38
C LYS A 156 -6.90 13.56 -22.80
N GLU A 157 -5.93 12.71 -22.54
CA GLU A 157 -6.05 11.28 -22.82
C GLU A 157 -7.19 10.61 -22.02
N MET A 158 -7.35 10.96 -20.73
CA MET A 158 -8.49 10.50 -19.91
C MET A 158 -9.82 10.94 -20.47
N LYS A 159 -9.96 12.20 -20.92
CA LYS A 159 -11.18 12.70 -21.57
C LYS A 159 -11.50 11.97 -22.87
N ASN A 160 -10.46 11.71 -23.69
CA ASN A 160 -10.62 10.93 -24.92
C ASN A 160 -11.07 9.49 -24.62
N PHE A 161 -10.49 8.87 -23.61
CA PHE A 161 -10.87 7.53 -23.15
C PHE A 161 -12.32 7.47 -22.65
N LEU A 162 -12.76 8.48 -21.90
CA LEU A 162 -14.15 8.59 -21.43
C LEU A 162 -15.16 8.79 -22.57
N ASN A 163 -14.76 9.51 -23.62
CA ASN A 163 -15.62 9.74 -24.81
C ASN A 163 -15.69 8.52 -25.73
N ASN A 164 -14.64 7.70 -25.78
CA ASN A 164 -14.51 6.53 -26.65
C ASN A 164 -13.97 5.33 -25.85
N PRO A 165 -14.74 4.80 -24.89
CA PRO A 165 -14.26 3.71 -24.07
C PRO A 165 -14.18 2.40 -24.86
N PRO A 166 -13.18 1.54 -24.58
CA PRO A 166 -13.14 0.19 -25.14
C PRO A 166 -14.39 -0.61 -24.76
N GLN A 167 -14.90 -1.40 -25.69
CA GLN A 167 -16.10 -2.21 -25.46
C GLN A 167 -15.81 -3.47 -24.64
N ASP A 168 -14.62 -4.05 -24.79
CA ASP A 168 -14.24 -5.22 -23.98
C ASP A 168 -13.68 -4.79 -22.61
N SER A 169 -14.16 -5.45 -21.58
CA SER A 169 -13.82 -5.13 -20.19
C SER A 169 -12.31 -5.25 -19.90
N LYS A 170 -11.60 -6.18 -20.53
CA LYS A 170 -10.16 -6.36 -20.28
C LYS A 170 -9.35 -5.17 -20.76
N THR A 171 -9.63 -4.68 -21.98
CA THR A 171 -8.97 -3.48 -22.52
C THR A 171 -9.40 -2.23 -21.76
N LEU A 172 -10.69 -2.12 -21.39
CA LEU A 172 -11.21 -1.05 -20.56
C LEU A 172 -10.43 -0.93 -19.23
N PHE A 173 -10.37 -2.01 -18.45
CA PHE A 173 -9.69 -1.99 -17.15
C PHE A 173 -8.19 -1.78 -17.29
N LYS A 174 -7.54 -2.40 -18.28
CA LYS A 174 -6.11 -2.21 -18.52
C LYS A 174 -5.80 -0.77 -18.91
N GLY A 175 -6.54 -0.21 -19.86
CA GLY A 175 -6.33 1.17 -20.33
C GLY A 175 -6.58 2.20 -19.25
N ALA A 176 -7.71 2.09 -18.55
CA ALA A 176 -8.08 3.01 -17.48
C ALA A 176 -7.09 3.00 -16.31
N ASN A 177 -6.73 1.81 -15.79
CA ASN A 177 -5.72 1.70 -14.73
C ASN A 177 -4.35 2.19 -15.21
N GLY A 178 -4.00 2.02 -16.48
CA GLY A 178 -2.81 2.58 -17.10
C GLY A 178 -2.79 4.11 -17.04
N LEU A 179 -3.87 4.77 -17.45
CA LEU A 179 -4.01 6.23 -17.39
C LEU A 179 -3.93 6.76 -15.96
N ILE A 180 -4.61 6.08 -15.02
CA ILE A 180 -4.59 6.46 -13.60
C ILE A 180 -3.15 6.35 -13.05
N ASN A 181 -2.44 5.27 -13.33
CA ASN A 181 -1.05 5.09 -12.90
C ASN A 181 -0.15 6.18 -13.50
N SER A 182 -0.29 6.50 -14.81
CA SER A 182 0.46 7.56 -15.47
C SER A 182 0.19 8.94 -14.86
N PHE A 183 -1.07 9.23 -14.50
CA PHE A 183 -1.44 10.46 -13.80
C PHE A 183 -0.73 10.57 -12.44
N ILE A 184 -0.77 9.50 -11.64
CA ILE A 184 -0.13 9.47 -10.32
C ILE A 184 1.39 9.63 -10.46
N ASP A 185 2.02 8.89 -11.38
CA ASP A 185 3.47 8.94 -11.60
C ASP A 185 3.91 10.35 -12.03
N LYS A 186 3.17 10.98 -12.96
CA LYS A 186 3.46 12.34 -13.40
C LYS A 186 3.24 13.38 -12.30
N ALA A 187 2.17 13.23 -11.49
CA ALA A 187 1.92 14.12 -10.35
C ALA A 187 3.05 14.03 -9.30
N ILE A 188 3.64 12.84 -9.10
CA ILE A 188 4.80 12.65 -8.21
C ILE A 188 6.05 13.29 -8.81
N GLU A 189 6.33 13.05 -10.10
CA GLU A 189 7.47 13.61 -10.81
C GLU A 189 7.48 15.14 -10.75
N GLU A 190 6.35 15.76 -11.05
CA GLU A 190 6.15 17.21 -11.05
C GLU A 190 5.97 17.82 -9.64
N LYS A 191 6.00 16.98 -8.60
CA LYS A 191 5.83 17.39 -7.18
C LYS A 191 4.57 18.21 -6.94
N ILE A 192 3.47 17.84 -7.60
CA ILE A 192 2.21 18.58 -7.51
C ILE A 192 1.70 18.56 -6.06
N PRO A 193 1.36 19.73 -5.49
CA PRO A 193 0.82 19.80 -4.15
C PRO A 193 -0.51 19.04 -4.04
N LYS A 194 -0.71 18.30 -2.94
CA LYS A 194 -1.91 17.48 -2.70
C LYS A 194 -3.21 18.26 -2.88
N LYS A 195 -3.26 19.51 -2.39
CA LYS A 195 -4.42 20.41 -2.49
C LYS A 195 -4.85 20.74 -3.92
N ASN A 196 -3.96 20.53 -4.89
CA ASN A 196 -4.21 20.79 -6.31
C ASN A 196 -4.67 19.51 -7.05
N LEU A 197 -4.64 18.36 -6.38
CA LEU A 197 -5.13 17.11 -6.94
C LEU A 197 -6.63 16.93 -6.63
N PRO A 198 -7.41 16.33 -7.53
CA PRO A 198 -8.82 16.04 -7.29
C PRO A 198 -9.02 15.09 -6.11
N ASP A 199 -10.07 15.30 -5.32
CA ASP A 199 -10.44 14.36 -4.24
C ASP A 199 -11.09 13.11 -4.83
N CYS A 200 -10.37 12.00 -4.75
CA CYS A 200 -10.77 10.73 -5.36
C CYS A 200 -10.13 9.58 -4.58
N SER A 201 -10.83 8.47 -4.50
CA SER A 201 -10.35 7.22 -3.92
C SER A 201 -10.02 6.22 -5.03
N ILE A 202 -8.95 5.45 -4.89
CA ILE A 202 -8.49 4.49 -5.89
C ILE A 202 -8.08 3.17 -5.24
N ASP A 203 -8.65 2.08 -5.75
CA ASP A 203 -8.22 0.73 -5.38
C ASP A 203 -6.77 0.53 -5.82
N MET A 204 -5.89 0.23 -4.88
CA MET A 204 -4.47 -0.03 -5.12
C MET A 204 -4.08 -1.46 -4.76
N ILE A 205 -3.12 -1.99 -5.50
CA ILE A 205 -2.63 -3.37 -5.36
C ILE A 205 -1.10 -3.41 -5.35
N LEU A 206 -0.55 -4.29 -4.54
CA LEU A 206 0.79 -4.83 -4.68
C LEU A 206 0.72 -6.34 -4.87
N SER A 207 1.05 -6.84 -6.06
CA SER A 207 1.14 -8.29 -6.29
C SER A 207 2.39 -8.90 -5.67
N ARG A 208 2.32 -10.18 -5.26
CA ARG A 208 3.47 -10.93 -4.75
C ARG A 208 4.63 -10.93 -5.76
N LYS A 209 4.33 -11.13 -7.05
CA LYS A 209 5.33 -11.04 -8.12
C LYS A 209 6.08 -9.70 -8.07
N LYS A 210 5.35 -8.58 -8.03
CA LYS A 210 5.94 -7.24 -7.97
C LYS A 210 6.73 -7.00 -6.69
N ALA A 211 6.27 -7.54 -5.56
CA ALA A 211 7.01 -7.48 -4.30
C ALA A 211 8.32 -8.26 -4.37
N LEU A 212 8.33 -9.46 -4.97
CA LEU A 212 9.54 -10.26 -5.16
C LEU A 212 10.54 -9.59 -6.10
N GLU A 213 10.09 -8.98 -7.20
CA GLU A 213 10.92 -8.19 -8.11
C GLU A 213 11.60 -6.99 -7.44
N ASN A 214 11.00 -6.47 -6.36
CA ASN A 214 11.51 -5.33 -5.60
C ASN A 214 12.01 -5.69 -4.20
N LYS A 215 12.35 -6.95 -3.97
CA LYS A 215 12.76 -7.49 -2.67
C LYS A 215 13.92 -6.71 -2.04
N ASP A 216 14.97 -6.41 -2.82
CA ASP A 216 16.13 -5.67 -2.33
C ASP A 216 15.79 -4.24 -1.92
N PHE A 217 14.82 -3.62 -2.60
CA PHE A 217 14.30 -2.32 -2.19
C PHE A 217 13.64 -2.39 -0.81
N TYR A 218 12.79 -3.39 -0.56
CA TYR A 218 12.13 -3.54 0.75
C TYR A 218 13.11 -3.93 1.85
N ASN A 219 14.11 -4.77 1.55
CA ASN A 219 15.18 -5.12 2.50
C ASN A 219 15.92 -3.87 2.96
N ARG A 220 16.38 -3.03 2.01
CA ARG A 220 17.06 -1.77 2.34
C ARG A 220 16.18 -0.81 3.14
N LEU A 221 14.88 -0.75 2.83
CA LEU A 221 13.96 0.05 3.65
C LEU A 221 13.87 -0.48 5.08
N PHE A 222 13.83 -1.79 5.26
CA PHE A 222 13.74 -2.43 6.58
C PHE A 222 15.04 -2.32 7.39
N GLU A 223 16.20 -2.37 6.73
CA GLU A 223 17.52 -2.23 7.37
C GLU A 223 17.73 -0.85 8.00
N ASN A 224 17.01 0.17 7.52
CA ASN A 224 17.05 1.52 8.06
C ASN A 224 16.20 1.69 9.35
N TYR A 225 15.52 0.64 9.80
CA TYR A 225 14.69 0.57 10.99
C TYR A 225 15.19 -0.53 11.94
#